data_4cd892001bf51c1fc53e15e34f70d7c7
#
_entry.id   4cd892001bf51c1fc53e15e34f70d7c7
#
_cell.length_a   1.000
_cell.length_b   1.000
_cell.length_c   1.000
_cell.angle_alpha   90.00
_cell.angle_beta   90.00
_cell.angle_gamma   90.00
#
_symmetry.space_group_name_H-M   'P 1'
#
loop_
_entity.id
_entity.type
_entity.pdbx_description
1 polymer ?
#
loop_
_entity_poly.entity_id
_entity_poly.type
_entity_poly.pdbx_seq_one_letter_code
_entity_poly.pdbx_strand_id
1 'polypeptide(L)'
;MKAVAVGTLALALTCLAVPAFAQASNDYCQGKSLTLVVGSPPAGGYDTYGRLVAEHLGHFIPGGCSIVVQNMPGAGSLRAANFLFQQGPSDGLTIGMIQPNLALDQAFNSENVKYDLRKFQWIGRIATAVETTVAWQSSPVKTIQDAKTHEITLAAATANGLTAGFPRVMNAIVGTKFKIISGYGGTAAIVLAMERGEVEGGHMGGHSLLSEKQDWVTGNKVSVLVQYSQTRDPGLSSVPAMVEFAQTPEQKKILSLFAATTEIGRTLVAPPGVASDRVAALRAAFAAMANAAEFRADVEKRKLELNVLSGEALEQMINSSLDISPSLAKVAEKAWTGQK
;
A
#
# COMPACT_ATOMS: atom_id res chain seq x y z
N MET A 1 -79.83 -3.11 47.64
CA MET A 1 -79.14 -2.21 46.73
C MET A 1 -77.72 -2.75 46.58
N LYS A 2 -77.38 -3.33 45.45
CA LYS A 2 -76.05 -3.94 45.18
C LYS A 2 -75.32 -3.00 44.22
N ALA A 3 -74.14 -2.45 44.60
CA ALA A 3 -73.27 -1.64 43.78
C ALA A 3 -72.37 -2.54 42.94
N VAL A 4 -72.38 -2.36 41.63
CA VAL A 4 -71.50 -3.03 40.68
C VAL A 4 -70.28 -2.12 40.42
N ALA A 5 -69.11 -2.61 40.74
CA ALA A 5 -67.84 -1.92 40.44
C ALA A 5 -67.36 -2.33 39.01
N VAL A 6 -67.26 -1.32 38.14
CA VAL A 6 -66.69 -1.50 36.77
C VAL A 6 -65.19 -1.23 36.86
N GLY A 7 -64.38 -2.27 36.68
CA GLY A 7 -62.92 -2.18 36.61
C GLY A 7 -62.48 -1.86 35.18
N THR A 8 -61.86 -0.70 35.00
CA THR A 8 -61.24 -0.27 33.72
C THR A 8 -59.87 -0.91 33.55
N LEU A 9 -59.70 -1.80 32.60
CA LEU A 9 -58.43 -2.42 32.26
C LEU A 9 -57.68 -1.53 31.25
N ALA A 10 -56.60 -0.89 31.74
CA ALA A 10 -55.71 -0.07 30.88
C ALA A 10 -54.72 -0.98 30.18
N LEU A 11 -54.84 -1.13 28.87
CA LEU A 11 -53.92 -1.85 28.00
C LEU A 11 -52.71 -0.96 27.68
N ALA A 12 -51.58 -1.23 28.31
CA ALA A 12 -50.31 -0.53 28.02
C ALA A 12 -49.73 -1.09 26.72
N LEU A 13 -49.78 -0.30 25.66
CA LEU A 13 -49.12 -0.59 24.37
C LEU A 13 -47.62 -0.26 24.53
N THR A 14 -46.78 -1.27 24.76
CA THR A 14 -45.31 -1.15 24.67
C THR A 14 -44.91 -1.10 23.21
N CYS A 15 -44.60 0.10 22.67
CA CYS A 15 -43.92 0.28 21.39
C CYS A 15 -42.50 -0.28 21.50
N LEU A 16 -42.26 -1.46 20.94
CA LEU A 16 -40.93 -1.95 20.65
C LEU A 16 -40.31 -1.10 19.53
N ALA A 17 -39.43 -0.20 19.91
CA ALA A 17 -38.59 0.51 18.94
C ALA A 17 -37.65 -0.50 18.28
N VAL A 18 -38.01 -0.97 17.09
CA VAL A 18 -37.11 -1.72 16.20
C VAL A 18 -36.03 -0.72 15.75
N PRO A 19 -34.73 -1.00 15.98
CA PRO A 19 -33.69 -0.15 15.42
C PRO A 19 -33.83 -0.16 13.92
N ALA A 20 -34.12 1.00 13.32
CA ALA A 20 -34.08 1.20 11.89
C ALA A 20 -32.61 1.00 11.46
N PHE A 21 -32.27 -0.20 11.00
CA PHE A 21 -31.10 -0.37 10.16
C PHE A 21 -31.35 0.51 8.94
N ALA A 22 -30.60 1.60 8.85
CA ALA A 22 -30.61 2.45 7.68
C ALA A 22 -30.37 1.54 6.47
N GLN A 23 -31.39 1.35 5.66
CA GLN A 23 -31.32 0.66 4.39
C GLN A 23 -30.31 1.46 3.57
N ALA A 24 -29.08 0.94 3.44
CA ALA A 24 -28.10 1.50 2.52
C ALA A 24 -28.81 1.63 1.17
N SER A 25 -28.88 2.85 0.65
CA SER A 25 -29.59 3.13 -0.60
C SER A 25 -29.09 2.15 -1.66
N ASN A 26 -30.01 1.41 -2.30
CA ASN A 26 -29.73 0.44 -3.37
C ASN A 26 -29.09 1.07 -4.62
N ASP A 27 -28.56 2.28 -4.53
CA ASP A 27 -28.19 3.12 -5.65
C ASP A 27 -26.95 3.95 -5.36
N TYR A 28 -25.85 3.27 -4.93
CA TYR A 28 -24.59 3.94 -4.58
C TYR A 28 -24.02 4.76 -5.75
N CYS A 29 -23.98 4.18 -6.95
CA CYS A 29 -23.38 4.81 -8.13
C CYS A 29 -24.37 5.54 -9.04
N GLN A 30 -25.67 5.29 -8.94
CA GLN A 30 -26.73 5.98 -9.72
C GLN A 30 -26.43 6.06 -11.23
N GLY A 31 -25.95 4.95 -11.80
CA GLY A 31 -25.58 4.88 -13.20
C GLY A 31 -24.27 5.59 -13.55
N LYS A 32 -23.55 6.16 -12.58
CA LYS A 32 -22.21 6.74 -12.75
C LYS A 32 -21.12 5.69 -12.55
N SER A 33 -19.92 5.98 -13.03
CA SER A 33 -18.74 5.18 -12.77
C SER A 33 -18.00 5.67 -11.52
N LEU A 34 -17.36 4.75 -10.78
CA LEU A 34 -16.39 5.07 -9.75
C LEU A 34 -15.00 5.20 -10.41
N THR A 35 -14.25 6.23 -10.05
CA THR A 35 -12.86 6.40 -10.50
C THR A 35 -11.91 5.86 -9.44
N LEU A 36 -11.04 4.92 -9.85
CA LEU A 36 -9.90 4.47 -9.03
C LEU A 36 -8.61 5.13 -9.51
N VAL A 37 -8.14 6.12 -8.76
CA VAL A 37 -6.86 6.80 -9.02
C VAL A 37 -5.72 5.93 -8.51
N VAL A 38 -4.87 5.45 -9.42
CA VAL A 38 -3.67 4.67 -9.08
C VAL A 38 -2.44 5.57 -9.13
N GLY A 39 -1.77 5.77 -7.99
CA GLY A 39 -0.63 6.67 -7.83
C GLY A 39 0.69 6.16 -8.43
N SER A 40 0.64 5.29 -9.43
CA SER A 40 1.80 4.71 -10.09
C SER A 40 1.62 4.65 -11.61
N PRO A 41 2.72 4.49 -12.39
CA PRO A 41 2.63 4.23 -13.82
C PRO A 41 1.87 2.92 -14.11
N PRO A 42 1.32 2.78 -15.35
CA PRO A 42 0.77 1.51 -15.83
C PRO A 42 1.79 0.37 -15.77
N ALA A 43 1.31 -0.86 -15.73
CA ALA A 43 2.09 -2.10 -15.75
C ALA A 43 3.08 -2.27 -14.58
N GLY A 44 2.84 -1.61 -13.45
CA GLY A 44 3.54 -1.86 -12.19
C GLY A 44 2.65 -2.59 -11.19
N GLY A 45 3.22 -3.09 -10.08
CA GLY A 45 2.47 -3.86 -9.09
C GLY A 45 1.23 -3.14 -8.54
N TYR A 46 1.27 -1.83 -8.33
CA TYR A 46 0.10 -1.05 -7.92
C TYR A 46 -0.96 -0.98 -9.01
N ASP A 47 -0.58 -0.83 -10.28
CA ASP A 47 -1.52 -0.83 -11.41
C ASP A 47 -2.19 -2.20 -11.59
N THR A 48 -1.42 -3.28 -11.46
CA THR A 48 -1.93 -4.66 -11.53
C THR A 48 -3.01 -4.89 -10.46
N TYR A 49 -2.75 -4.52 -9.20
CA TYR A 49 -3.75 -4.63 -8.13
C TYR A 49 -4.92 -3.65 -8.31
N GLY A 50 -4.67 -2.44 -8.80
CA GLY A 50 -5.73 -1.47 -9.09
C GLY A 50 -6.72 -1.98 -10.13
N ARG A 51 -6.22 -2.62 -11.20
CA ARG A 51 -7.07 -3.23 -12.23
C ARG A 51 -7.82 -4.44 -11.71
N LEU A 52 -7.16 -5.30 -10.94
CA LEU A 52 -7.83 -6.43 -10.28
C LEU A 52 -8.98 -5.97 -9.39
N VAL A 53 -8.76 -4.94 -8.57
CA VAL A 53 -9.82 -4.34 -7.74
C VAL A 53 -10.94 -3.77 -8.61
N ALA A 54 -10.60 -3.06 -9.70
CA ALA A 54 -11.59 -2.46 -10.58
C ALA A 54 -12.48 -3.50 -11.28
N GLU A 55 -11.94 -4.66 -11.61
CA GLU A 55 -12.67 -5.76 -12.22
C GLU A 55 -13.71 -6.38 -11.28
N HIS A 56 -13.45 -6.40 -9.97
CA HIS A 56 -14.28 -7.13 -9.01
C HIS A 56 -15.10 -6.24 -8.06
N LEU A 57 -14.49 -5.16 -7.50
CA LEU A 57 -15.11 -4.38 -6.42
C LEU A 57 -16.49 -3.84 -6.78
N GLY A 58 -16.67 -3.44 -8.02
CA GLY A 58 -17.92 -2.85 -8.50
C GLY A 58 -19.14 -3.76 -8.34
N HIS A 59 -18.96 -5.08 -8.40
CA HIS A 59 -20.02 -6.07 -8.24
C HIS A 59 -20.56 -6.13 -6.80
N PHE A 60 -19.75 -5.72 -5.82
CA PHE A 60 -20.08 -5.75 -4.40
C PHE A 60 -20.57 -4.41 -3.87
N ILE A 61 -20.46 -3.35 -4.66
CA ILE A 61 -21.03 -2.04 -4.31
C ILE A 61 -22.55 -2.09 -4.50
N PRO A 62 -23.37 -1.60 -3.53
CA PRO A 62 -24.82 -1.62 -3.65
C PRO A 62 -25.32 -0.98 -4.96
N GLY A 63 -26.13 -1.71 -5.71
CA GLY A 63 -26.62 -1.29 -7.03
C GLY A 63 -25.68 -1.61 -8.20
N GLY A 64 -24.48 -2.09 -7.93
CA GLY A 64 -23.45 -2.32 -8.93
C GLY A 64 -22.78 -1.02 -9.39
N CYS A 65 -21.53 -1.08 -9.79
CA CYS A 65 -20.76 0.11 -10.19
C CYS A 65 -19.66 -0.27 -11.16
N SER A 66 -19.59 0.38 -12.32
CA SER A 66 -18.40 0.27 -13.15
C SER A 66 -17.23 1.07 -12.54
N ILE A 67 -16.02 0.54 -12.58
CA ILE A 67 -14.84 1.20 -12.03
C ILE A 67 -13.85 1.50 -13.14
N VAL A 68 -13.46 2.77 -13.26
CA VAL A 68 -12.50 3.25 -14.25
C VAL A 68 -11.15 3.51 -13.54
N VAL A 69 -10.11 2.84 -14.00
CA VAL A 69 -8.75 3.05 -13.48
C VAL A 69 -8.11 4.23 -14.16
N GLN A 70 -7.61 5.17 -13.36
CA GLN A 70 -6.87 6.34 -13.82
C GLN A 70 -5.48 6.36 -13.17
N ASN A 71 -4.42 6.15 -13.96
CA ASN A 71 -3.06 6.27 -13.46
C ASN A 71 -2.69 7.76 -13.29
N MET A 72 -2.18 8.10 -12.10
CA MET A 72 -1.68 9.44 -11.76
C MET A 72 -0.27 9.33 -11.15
N PRO A 73 0.75 8.97 -11.96
CA PRO A 73 2.11 8.83 -11.46
C PRO A 73 2.72 10.19 -11.09
N GLY A 74 3.72 10.17 -10.22
CA GLY A 74 4.53 11.33 -9.86
C GLY A 74 4.97 11.30 -8.40
N ALA A 75 6.27 11.50 -8.21
CA ALA A 75 6.94 11.61 -6.90
C ALA A 75 6.50 10.54 -5.87
N GLY A 76 6.49 9.25 -6.27
CA GLY A 76 6.12 8.16 -5.35
C GLY A 76 4.67 8.25 -4.83
N SER A 77 3.70 8.50 -5.71
CA SER A 77 2.28 8.76 -5.41
C SER A 77 1.95 10.11 -4.75
N LEU A 78 2.91 10.96 -4.48
CA LEU A 78 2.67 12.28 -3.86
C LEU A 78 1.63 13.10 -4.64
N ARG A 79 1.73 13.08 -5.99
CA ARG A 79 0.78 13.77 -6.87
C ARG A 79 -0.66 13.26 -6.67
N ALA A 80 -0.83 11.94 -6.64
CA ALA A 80 -2.14 11.32 -6.46
C ALA A 80 -2.71 11.60 -5.07
N ALA A 81 -1.89 11.51 -4.01
CA ALA A 81 -2.31 11.80 -2.65
C ALA A 81 -2.72 13.27 -2.47
N ASN A 82 -1.94 14.21 -3.00
CA ASN A 82 -2.30 15.64 -2.97
C ASN A 82 -3.60 15.91 -3.75
N PHE A 83 -3.79 15.30 -4.92
CA PHE A 83 -5.02 15.42 -5.70
C PHE A 83 -6.22 14.90 -4.91
N LEU A 84 -6.16 13.67 -4.40
CA LEU A 84 -7.24 13.05 -3.65
C LEU A 84 -7.61 13.86 -2.40
N PHE A 85 -6.59 14.43 -1.72
CA PHE A 85 -6.81 15.19 -0.50
C PHE A 85 -7.41 16.59 -0.75
N GLN A 86 -6.92 17.30 -1.77
CA GLN A 86 -7.29 18.71 -2.01
C GLN A 86 -8.42 18.88 -3.01
N GLN A 87 -8.54 17.97 -3.98
CA GLN A 87 -9.44 18.07 -5.13
C GLN A 87 -10.34 16.85 -5.31
N GLY A 88 -10.08 15.77 -4.55
CA GLY A 88 -10.89 14.56 -4.62
C GLY A 88 -12.34 14.85 -4.23
N PRO A 89 -13.34 14.51 -5.10
CA PRO A 89 -14.74 14.69 -4.76
C PRO A 89 -15.13 13.91 -3.49
N SER A 90 -15.95 14.54 -2.65
CA SER A 90 -16.46 13.91 -1.42
C SER A 90 -17.75 13.10 -1.64
N ASP A 91 -18.13 12.87 -2.90
CA ASP A 91 -19.31 12.08 -3.26
C ASP A 91 -19.12 10.57 -3.15
N GLY A 92 -17.89 10.10 -2.82
CA GLY A 92 -17.54 8.69 -2.70
C GLY A 92 -17.38 7.95 -4.03
N LEU A 93 -17.44 8.64 -5.17
CA LEU A 93 -17.22 8.06 -6.51
C LEU A 93 -15.77 8.20 -6.99
N THR A 94 -14.87 8.68 -6.14
CA THR A 94 -13.43 8.69 -6.37
C THR A 94 -12.74 8.04 -5.20
N ILE A 95 -11.94 7.02 -5.49
CA ILE A 95 -11.07 6.36 -4.50
C ILE A 95 -9.64 6.30 -5.04
N GLY A 96 -8.68 6.03 -4.18
CA GLY A 96 -7.28 5.97 -4.56
C GLY A 96 -6.60 4.67 -4.14
N MET A 97 -5.58 4.29 -4.90
CA MET A 97 -4.56 3.32 -4.50
C MET A 97 -3.22 4.05 -4.50
N ILE A 98 -2.71 4.33 -3.31
CA ILE A 98 -1.52 5.17 -3.08
C ILE A 98 -0.41 4.37 -2.39
N GLN A 99 0.84 4.83 -2.56
CA GLN A 99 2.00 4.11 -2.04
C GLN A 99 2.24 4.42 -0.55
N PRO A 100 2.78 3.47 0.23
CA PRO A 100 2.95 3.60 1.68
C PRO A 100 4.08 4.55 2.10
N ASN A 101 5.03 4.90 1.21
CA ASN A 101 6.06 5.91 1.49
C ASN A 101 5.48 7.28 1.85
N LEU A 102 4.24 7.54 1.48
CA LEU A 102 3.55 8.80 1.82
C LEU A 102 3.43 9.01 3.34
N ALA A 103 3.45 7.93 4.13
CA ALA A 103 3.51 8.03 5.59
C ALA A 103 4.86 8.61 6.06
N LEU A 104 5.96 8.22 5.41
CA LEU A 104 7.28 8.79 5.68
C LEU A 104 7.37 10.25 5.23
N ASP A 105 6.88 10.55 4.02
CA ASP A 105 6.89 11.91 3.49
C ASP A 105 6.13 12.88 4.43
N GLN A 106 5.00 12.46 4.99
CA GLN A 106 4.26 13.22 5.99
C GLN A 106 5.01 13.29 7.33
N ALA A 107 5.57 12.19 7.80
CA ALA A 107 6.31 12.13 9.06
C ALA A 107 7.57 13.01 9.03
N PHE A 108 8.20 13.16 7.87
CA PHE A 108 9.35 14.04 7.64
C PHE A 108 8.95 15.50 7.39
N ASN A 109 7.66 15.82 7.35
CA ASN A 109 7.15 17.14 7.03
C ASN A 109 7.71 17.69 5.71
N SER A 110 7.79 16.84 4.68
CA SER A 110 8.35 17.19 3.36
C SER A 110 7.54 18.33 2.73
N GLU A 111 8.23 19.31 2.12
CA GLU A 111 7.66 20.57 1.62
C GLU A 111 6.47 20.42 0.66
N ASN A 112 6.44 19.35 -0.12
CA ASN A 112 5.40 19.11 -1.12
C ASN A 112 4.22 18.26 -0.59
N VAL A 113 4.21 17.91 0.68
CA VAL A 113 3.09 17.19 1.32
C VAL A 113 1.97 18.18 1.59
N LYS A 114 0.85 17.99 0.90
CA LYS A 114 -0.37 18.81 1.02
C LYS A 114 -1.58 17.96 1.42
N TYR A 115 -1.34 16.84 2.06
CA TYR A 115 -2.34 15.90 2.59
C TYR A 115 -2.05 15.63 4.07
N ASP A 116 -3.04 15.04 4.72
CA ASP A 116 -2.91 14.43 6.04
C ASP A 116 -3.54 13.03 5.98
N LEU A 117 -2.71 12.00 6.09
CA LEU A 117 -3.14 10.60 5.99
C LEU A 117 -4.15 10.22 7.08
N ARG A 118 -4.15 10.94 8.23
CA ARG A 118 -5.12 10.74 9.30
C ARG A 118 -6.54 11.17 8.93
N LYS A 119 -6.68 12.01 7.88
CA LYS A 119 -7.98 12.55 7.43
C LYS A 119 -8.56 11.81 6.24
N PHE A 120 -7.79 10.95 5.59
CA PHE A 120 -8.32 10.07 4.56
C PHE A 120 -9.27 9.03 5.16
N GLN A 121 -10.19 8.56 4.34
CA GLN A 121 -11.10 7.47 4.70
C GLN A 121 -10.52 6.15 4.18
N TRP A 122 -9.86 5.40 5.03
CA TRP A 122 -9.23 4.14 4.66
C TRP A 122 -10.29 3.05 4.45
N ILE A 123 -10.28 2.43 3.27
CA ILE A 123 -11.25 1.39 2.86
C ILE A 123 -10.72 0.01 3.24
N GLY A 124 -9.46 -0.25 2.96
CA GLY A 124 -8.79 -1.49 3.32
C GLY A 124 -7.47 -1.68 2.60
N ARG A 125 -6.71 -2.68 3.04
CA ARG A 125 -5.49 -3.18 2.38
C ARG A 125 -5.78 -4.51 1.71
N ILE A 126 -5.31 -4.68 0.48
CA ILE A 126 -5.49 -5.91 -0.28
C ILE A 126 -4.29 -6.85 -0.14
N ALA A 127 -3.08 -6.30 -0.11
CA ALA A 127 -1.84 -7.04 0.04
C ALA A 127 -0.77 -6.19 0.75
N THR A 128 0.21 -6.82 1.36
CA THR A 128 1.43 -6.14 1.80
C THR A 128 2.23 -5.66 0.59
N ALA A 129 3.26 -4.88 0.82
CA ALA A 129 4.13 -4.42 -0.24
C ALA A 129 5.59 -4.74 0.11
N VAL A 130 5.87 -6.03 0.33
CA VAL A 130 7.26 -6.46 0.53
C VAL A 130 8.05 -6.15 -0.72
N GLU A 131 9.00 -5.26 -0.58
CA GLU A 131 9.88 -4.81 -1.64
C GLU A 131 11.24 -5.49 -1.50
N THR A 132 12.00 -5.60 -2.60
CA THR A 132 13.31 -6.24 -2.61
C THR A 132 14.33 -5.43 -3.39
N THR A 133 15.60 -5.60 -3.08
CA THR A 133 16.70 -5.24 -3.99
C THR A 133 17.31 -6.51 -4.55
N VAL A 134 17.45 -6.53 -5.86
CA VAL A 134 18.05 -7.65 -6.61
C VAL A 134 19.29 -7.20 -7.35
N ALA A 135 20.29 -8.09 -7.47
CA ALA A 135 21.46 -7.93 -8.31
C ALA A 135 21.38 -8.91 -9.48
N TRP A 136 21.71 -8.42 -10.69
CA TRP A 136 21.72 -9.24 -11.90
C TRP A 136 22.85 -10.29 -11.86
N GLN A 137 22.70 -11.38 -12.58
CA GLN A 137 23.64 -12.51 -12.54
C GLN A 137 25.10 -12.13 -12.88
N SER A 138 25.31 -11.10 -13.70
CA SER A 138 26.66 -10.62 -14.06
C SER A 138 27.32 -9.74 -13.00
N SER A 139 26.55 -9.23 -12.01
CA SER A 139 27.11 -8.43 -10.92
C SER A 139 27.98 -9.29 -9.99
N PRO A 140 29.12 -8.79 -9.51
CA PRO A 140 29.91 -9.44 -8.48
C PRO A 140 29.22 -9.45 -7.10
N VAL A 141 28.20 -8.60 -6.91
CA VAL A 141 27.45 -8.48 -5.67
C VAL A 141 26.34 -9.53 -5.63
N LYS A 142 26.41 -10.45 -4.67
CA LYS A 142 25.45 -11.54 -4.45
C LYS A 142 24.74 -11.46 -3.11
N THR A 143 25.30 -10.70 -2.18
CA THR A 143 24.82 -10.53 -0.81
C THR A 143 24.92 -9.06 -0.38
N ILE A 144 24.25 -8.71 0.72
CA ILE A 144 24.43 -7.37 1.34
C ILE A 144 25.88 -7.17 1.82
N GLN A 145 26.58 -8.23 2.21
CA GLN A 145 27.98 -8.10 2.63
C GLN A 145 28.88 -7.70 1.45
N ASP A 146 28.64 -8.27 0.26
CA ASP A 146 29.36 -7.85 -0.95
C ASP A 146 29.06 -6.39 -1.28
N ALA A 147 27.78 -5.97 -1.15
CA ALA A 147 27.35 -4.59 -1.39
C ALA A 147 27.96 -3.56 -0.40
N LYS A 148 28.51 -3.98 0.73
CA LYS A 148 29.28 -3.09 1.63
C LYS A 148 30.68 -2.82 1.10
N THR A 149 31.25 -3.71 0.34
CA THR A 149 32.62 -3.62 -0.18
C THR A 149 32.69 -3.20 -1.63
N HIS A 150 31.71 -3.60 -2.44
CA HIS A 150 31.63 -3.33 -3.87
C HIS A 150 30.45 -2.38 -4.16
N GLU A 151 30.68 -1.38 -5.01
CA GLU A 151 29.64 -0.54 -5.55
C GLU A 151 28.82 -1.34 -6.58
N ILE A 152 27.52 -1.14 -6.58
CA ILE A 152 26.58 -1.73 -7.56
C ILE A 152 25.61 -0.64 -8.03
N THR A 153 25.41 -0.54 -9.35
CA THR A 153 24.40 0.37 -9.94
C THR A 153 23.00 -0.22 -9.87
N LEU A 154 22.07 0.51 -9.27
CA LEU A 154 20.66 0.13 -9.13
C LEU A 154 19.74 1.08 -9.88
N ALA A 155 18.87 0.54 -10.73
CA ALA A 155 17.80 1.32 -11.35
C ALA A 155 16.69 1.63 -10.34
N ALA A 156 16.18 2.87 -10.37
CA ALA A 156 15.05 3.32 -9.59
C ALA A 156 14.04 4.09 -10.44
N ALA A 157 12.74 3.92 -10.17
CA ALA A 157 11.68 4.55 -10.93
C ALA A 157 11.66 6.08 -10.74
N THR A 158 11.74 6.53 -9.49
CA THR A 158 11.74 7.96 -9.13
C THR A 158 12.76 8.23 -8.04
N ALA A 159 13.20 9.48 -7.95
CA ALA A 159 14.16 9.89 -6.93
C ALA A 159 13.62 9.82 -5.49
N ASN A 160 12.30 10.02 -5.29
CA ASN A 160 11.69 10.12 -3.96
C ASN A 160 10.74 8.95 -3.63
N GLY A 161 10.70 7.90 -4.48
CA GLY A 161 9.85 6.73 -4.25
C GLY A 161 10.58 5.60 -3.54
N LEU A 162 9.85 4.51 -3.31
CA LEU A 162 10.34 3.28 -2.64
C LEU A 162 11.61 2.74 -3.29
N THR A 163 11.66 2.75 -4.64
CA THR A 163 12.75 2.17 -5.43
C THR A 163 14.11 2.86 -5.22
N ALA A 164 14.13 4.10 -4.77
CA ALA A 164 15.34 4.83 -4.42
C ALA A 164 15.54 4.96 -2.90
N GLY A 165 14.46 5.16 -2.15
CA GLY A 165 14.49 5.39 -0.72
C GLY A 165 15.05 4.21 0.06
N PHE A 166 14.54 3.01 -0.15
CA PHE A 166 15.03 1.82 0.55
C PHE A 166 16.52 1.53 0.34
N PRO A 167 17.05 1.52 -0.91
CA PRO A 167 18.50 1.40 -1.11
C PRO A 167 19.32 2.49 -0.43
N ARG A 168 18.83 3.75 -0.38
CA ARG A 168 19.52 4.83 0.37
C ARG A 168 19.56 4.57 1.87
N VAL A 169 18.46 4.08 2.43
CA VAL A 169 18.41 3.69 3.85
C VAL A 169 19.46 2.61 4.13
N MET A 170 19.58 1.61 3.25
CA MET A 170 20.63 0.58 3.40
C MET A 170 22.03 1.20 3.32
N ASN A 171 22.27 2.15 2.43
CA ASN A 171 23.54 2.86 2.37
C ASN A 171 23.83 3.61 3.68
N ALA A 172 22.84 4.37 4.18
CA ALA A 172 23.03 5.23 5.34
C ALA A 172 23.15 4.44 6.66
N ILE A 173 22.39 3.36 6.83
CA ILE A 173 22.27 2.65 8.10
C ILE A 173 23.10 1.39 8.14
N VAL A 174 23.18 0.65 7.02
CA VAL A 174 23.87 -0.66 6.95
C VAL A 174 25.25 -0.53 6.34
N GLY A 175 25.52 0.57 5.59
CA GLY A 175 26.82 0.84 4.97
C GLY A 175 27.01 0.16 3.61
N THR A 176 25.93 -0.11 2.90
CA THR A 176 26.02 -0.59 1.50
C THR A 176 26.49 0.51 0.56
N LYS A 177 26.96 0.13 -0.63
CA LYS A 177 27.44 1.04 -1.67
C LYS A 177 26.55 1.00 -2.91
N PHE A 178 25.25 1.15 -2.72
CA PHE A 178 24.28 1.21 -3.82
C PHE A 178 24.36 2.58 -4.53
N LYS A 179 24.73 2.57 -5.82
CA LYS A 179 24.66 3.75 -6.69
C LYS A 179 23.33 3.76 -7.41
N ILE A 180 22.44 4.66 -6.98
CA ILE A 180 21.03 4.68 -7.41
C ILE A 180 20.89 5.60 -8.62
N ILE A 181 20.40 5.09 -9.73
CA ILE A 181 20.11 5.81 -10.97
C ILE A 181 18.58 5.88 -11.13
N SER A 182 18.02 7.08 -10.92
CA SER A 182 16.58 7.31 -11.01
C SER A 182 16.16 7.81 -12.40
N GLY A 183 14.86 7.63 -12.73
CA GLY A 183 14.27 8.10 -13.99
C GLY A 183 13.74 6.97 -14.88
N TYR A 184 13.85 5.73 -14.46
CA TYR A 184 13.23 4.61 -15.15
C TYR A 184 11.72 4.60 -14.88
N GLY A 185 10.88 4.74 -15.86
CA GLY A 185 9.43 4.99 -15.76
C GLY A 185 8.58 3.95 -14.99
N GLY A 186 9.17 3.04 -14.20
CA GLY A 186 8.50 2.03 -13.40
C GLY A 186 9.20 0.67 -13.44
N THR A 187 8.62 -0.35 -12.79
CA THR A 187 9.23 -1.69 -12.67
C THR A 187 9.56 -2.32 -14.02
N ALA A 188 8.69 -2.18 -15.02
CA ALA A 188 8.95 -2.73 -16.35
C ALA A 188 10.21 -2.16 -17.02
N ALA A 189 10.45 -0.84 -16.86
CA ALA A 189 11.66 -0.19 -17.38
C ALA A 189 12.91 -0.61 -16.59
N ILE A 190 12.80 -0.80 -15.26
CA ILE A 190 13.88 -1.31 -14.41
C ILE A 190 14.28 -2.73 -14.86
N VAL A 191 13.30 -3.60 -15.06
CA VAL A 191 13.50 -4.97 -15.56
C VAL A 191 14.27 -4.95 -16.89
N LEU A 192 13.81 -4.13 -17.85
CA LEU A 192 14.43 -4.04 -19.16
C LEU A 192 15.86 -3.50 -19.09
N ALA A 193 16.14 -2.51 -18.22
CA ALA A 193 17.47 -1.96 -18.02
C ALA A 193 18.45 -3.02 -17.47
N MET A 194 17.99 -3.86 -16.53
CA MET A 194 18.78 -4.99 -16.01
C MET A 194 19.06 -6.04 -17.10
N GLU A 195 18.05 -6.43 -17.87
CA GLU A 195 18.18 -7.41 -18.97
C GLU A 195 19.15 -6.92 -20.05
N ARG A 196 19.22 -5.61 -20.29
CA ARG A 196 20.14 -4.98 -21.26
C ARG A 196 21.54 -4.71 -20.69
N GLY A 197 21.74 -4.91 -19.39
CA GLY A 197 23.00 -4.60 -18.74
C GLY A 197 23.30 -3.10 -18.56
N GLU A 198 22.26 -2.25 -18.63
CA GLU A 198 22.41 -0.81 -18.38
C GLU A 198 22.69 -0.52 -16.90
N VAL A 199 22.20 -1.39 -16.02
CA VAL A 199 22.40 -1.40 -14.57
C VAL A 199 22.66 -2.82 -14.08
N GLU A 200 23.33 -2.92 -12.94
CA GLU A 200 23.69 -4.20 -12.35
C GLU A 200 22.60 -4.78 -11.43
N GLY A 201 21.60 -3.98 -11.09
CA GLY A 201 20.51 -4.41 -10.24
C GLY A 201 19.36 -3.41 -10.23
N GLY A 202 18.37 -3.70 -9.39
CA GLY A 202 17.20 -2.83 -9.25
C GLY A 202 16.36 -3.19 -8.03
N HIS A 203 15.36 -2.36 -7.83
CA HIS A 203 14.37 -2.55 -6.77
C HIS A 203 13.09 -3.08 -7.39
N MET A 204 12.53 -4.15 -6.83
CA MET A 204 11.34 -4.83 -7.32
C MET A 204 10.44 -5.23 -6.15
N GLY A 205 9.13 -5.24 -6.37
CA GLY A 205 8.21 -5.90 -5.47
C GLY A 205 8.54 -7.39 -5.34
N GLY A 206 8.66 -7.90 -4.12
CA GLY A 206 8.99 -9.31 -3.87
C GLY A 206 8.00 -10.26 -4.52
N HIS A 207 6.72 -9.90 -4.47
CA HIS A 207 5.69 -10.69 -5.11
C HIS A 207 5.80 -10.68 -6.65
N SER A 208 6.02 -9.51 -7.28
CA SER A 208 6.25 -9.44 -8.74
C SER A 208 7.45 -10.27 -9.16
N LEU A 209 8.50 -10.30 -8.34
CA LEU A 209 9.66 -11.16 -8.57
C LEU A 209 9.28 -12.65 -8.58
N LEU A 210 8.45 -13.08 -7.61
CA LEU A 210 8.05 -14.49 -7.49
C LEU A 210 7.00 -14.92 -8.51
N SER A 211 6.14 -14.00 -8.99
CA SER A 211 5.04 -14.32 -9.91
C SER A 211 5.38 -14.05 -11.38
N GLU A 212 5.88 -12.84 -11.68
CA GLU A 212 6.10 -12.38 -13.06
C GLU A 212 7.50 -12.75 -13.57
N LYS A 213 8.49 -12.85 -12.68
CA LYS A 213 9.89 -13.12 -12.97
C LYS A 213 10.42 -14.36 -12.21
N GLN A 214 9.55 -15.35 -12.00
CA GLN A 214 9.93 -16.60 -11.32
C GLN A 214 11.12 -17.27 -12.00
N ASP A 215 11.22 -17.20 -13.33
CA ASP A 215 12.35 -17.71 -14.12
C ASP A 215 13.69 -17.04 -13.76
N TRP A 216 13.67 -15.83 -13.23
CA TRP A 216 14.88 -15.14 -12.76
C TRP A 216 15.41 -15.75 -11.47
N VAL A 217 14.49 -16.11 -10.56
CA VAL A 217 14.85 -16.74 -9.28
C VAL A 217 15.26 -18.20 -9.49
N THR A 218 14.43 -19.00 -10.19
CA THR A 218 14.70 -20.43 -10.41
C THR A 218 15.87 -20.67 -11.35
N GLY A 219 16.13 -19.75 -12.30
CA GLY A 219 17.25 -19.79 -13.24
C GLY A 219 18.51 -19.11 -12.72
N ASN A 220 18.54 -18.66 -11.46
CA ASN A 220 19.66 -17.93 -10.84
C ASN A 220 20.12 -16.69 -11.64
N LYS A 221 19.19 -16.04 -12.38
CA LYS A 221 19.49 -14.83 -13.15
C LYS A 221 19.66 -13.60 -12.24
N VAL A 222 19.10 -13.66 -11.02
CA VAL A 222 19.24 -12.61 -10.02
C VAL A 222 19.60 -13.19 -8.65
N SER A 223 20.33 -12.42 -7.88
CA SER A 223 20.50 -12.61 -6.44
C SER A 223 19.61 -11.62 -5.71
N VAL A 224 18.68 -12.10 -4.87
CA VAL A 224 17.83 -11.23 -4.04
C VAL A 224 18.62 -10.87 -2.79
N LEU A 225 19.06 -9.61 -2.69
CA LEU A 225 20.02 -9.17 -1.66
C LEU A 225 19.35 -8.94 -0.31
N VAL A 226 18.13 -8.39 -0.32
CA VAL A 226 17.39 -8.00 0.89
C VAL A 226 15.90 -7.90 0.55
N GLN A 227 15.05 -8.24 1.52
CA GLN A 227 13.65 -7.87 1.55
C GLN A 227 13.41 -6.78 2.59
N TYR A 228 12.66 -5.76 2.20
CA TYR A 228 12.33 -4.61 3.04
C TYR A 228 11.10 -4.89 3.90
N SER A 229 11.30 -5.63 4.98
CA SER A 229 10.25 -6.13 5.87
C SER A 229 10.73 -6.21 7.31
N GLN A 230 9.80 -6.33 8.26
CA GLN A 230 10.09 -6.56 9.69
C GLN A 230 10.58 -7.99 9.93
N THR A 231 9.96 -8.94 9.24
CA THR A 231 10.29 -10.37 9.29
C THR A 231 10.39 -10.91 7.88
N ARG A 232 11.01 -12.06 7.72
CA ARG A 232 11.11 -12.70 6.40
C ARG A 232 9.72 -13.11 5.90
N ASP A 233 9.41 -12.73 4.67
CA ASP A 233 8.23 -13.20 3.95
C ASP A 233 8.34 -14.71 3.71
N PRO A 234 7.27 -15.50 3.90
CA PRO A 234 7.30 -16.95 3.67
C PRO A 234 7.73 -17.33 2.25
N GLY A 235 7.35 -16.56 1.23
CA GLY A 235 7.76 -16.77 -0.16
C GLY A 235 9.22 -16.40 -0.44
N LEU A 236 9.86 -15.65 0.46
CA LEU A 236 11.25 -15.19 0.38
C LEU A 236 12.05 -15.60 1.62
N SER A 237 11.76 -16.75 2.22
CA SER A 237 12.31 -17.19 3.51
C SER A 237 13.85 -17.27 3.55
N SER A 238 14.50 -17.49 2.40
CA SER A 238 15.95 -17.51 2.28
C SER A 238 16.59 -16.12 2.19
N VAL A 239 15.78 -15.06 1.91
CA VAL A 239 16.25 -13.68 1.77
C VAL A 239 16.22 -12.99 3.13
N PRO A 240 17.30 -12.35 3.60
CA PRO A 240 17.27 -11.66 4.88
C PRO A 240 16.36 -10.43 4.85
N ALA A 241 15.61 -10.21 5.96
CA ALA A 241 14.83 -9.00 6.16
C ALA A 241 15.75 -7.83 6.54
N MET A 242 15.39 -6.60 6.11
CA MET A 242 16.26 -5.43 6.33
C MET A 242 16.59 -5.21 7.82
N VAL A 243 15.67 -5.53 8.72
CA VAL A 243 15.84 -5.35 10.17
C VAL A 243 16.94 -6.27 10.75
N GLU A 244 17.23 -7.40 10.08
CA GLU A 244 18.29 -8.34 10.49
C GLU A 244 19.71 -7.75 10.35
N PHE A 245 19.87 -6.68 9.57
CA PHE A 245 21.17 -6.01 9.39
C PHE A 245 21.49 -4.96 10.46
N ALA A 246 20.58 -4.72 11.41
CA ALA A 246 20.81 -3.79 12.51
C ALA A 246 21.92 -4.31 13.45
N GLN A 247 22.92 -3.48 13.73
CA GLN A 247 24.00 -3.77 14.65
C GLN A 247 23.81 -3.10 16.01
N THR A 248 22.94 -2.08 16.08
CA THR A 248 22.63 -1.36 17.32
C THR A 248 21.11 -1.23 17.50
N PRO A 249 20.62 -1.02 18.75
CA PRO A 249 19.20 -0.78 19.00
C PRO A 249 18.65 0.42 18.24
N GLU A 250 19.45 1.45 18.01
CA GLU A 250 19.06 2.63 17.24
C GLU A 250 18.87 2.30 15.76
N GLN A 251 19.84 1.60 15.15
CA GLN A 251 19.70 1.11 13.78
C GLN A 251 18.45 0.23 13.63
N LYS A 252 18.19 -0.64 14.62
CA LYS A 252 16.99 -1.48 14.61
C LYS A 252 15.71 -0.65 14.60
N LYS A 253 15.62 0.41 15.40
CA LYS A 253 14.46 1.33 15.41
C LYS A 253 14.26 2.00 14.05
N ILE A 254 15.34 2.48 13.44
CA ILE A 254 15.28 3.15 12.13
C ILE A 254 14.86 2.17 11.04
N LEU A 255 15.51 1.00 10.95
CA LEU A 255 15.17 -0.01 9.95
C LEU A 255 13.74 -0.52 10.13
N SER A 256 13.28 -0.69 11.38
CA SER A 256 11.90 -1.07 11.69
C SER A 256 10.88 -0.03 11.27
N LEU A 257 11.19 1.26 11.39
CA LEU A 257 10.32 2.34 10.90
C LEU A 257 10.08 2.21 9.40
N PHE A 258 11.14 2.00 8.62
CA PHE A 258 11.02 1.82 7.17
C PHE A 258 10.32 0.52 6.80
N ALA A 259 10.66 -0.58 7.46
CA ALA A 259 10.03 -1.88 7.25
C ALA A 259 8.53 -1.85 7.57
N ALA A 260 8.08 -1.07 8.56
CA ALA A 260 6.67 -0.93 8.89
C ALA A 260 5.84 -0.33 7.75
N THR A 261 6.44 0.49 6.86
CA THR A 261 5.71 1.04 5.72
C THR A 261 5.26 -0.04 4.73
N THR A 262 5.99 -1.13 4.61
CA THR A 262 5.60 -2.24 3.72
C THR A 262 4.36 -2.98 4.22
N GLU A 263 4.11 -2.93 5.54
CA GLU A 263 2.91 -3.48 6.16
C GLU A 263 1.65 -2.64 5.85
N ILE A 264 1.78 -1.33 5.58
CA ILE A 264 0.67 -0.51 5.06
C ILE A 264 0.24 -1.07 3.71
N GLY A 265 1.17 -1.40 2.84
CA GLY A 265 0.95 -2.18 1.64
C GLY A 265 0.13 -1.49 0.55
N ARG A 266 -0.66 -2.28 -0.17
CA ARG A 266 -1.52 -1.86 -1.29
C ARG A 266 -2.91 -1.56 -0.77
N THR A 267 -3.18 -0.30 -0.54
CA THR A 267 -4.35 0.20 0.18
C THR A 267 -5.33 0.91 -0.73
N LEU A 268 -6.61 0.81 -0.39
CA LEU A 268 -7.66 1.64 -0.96
C LEU A 268 -8.06 2.72 0.02
N VAL A 269 -8.23 3.93 -0.49
CA VAL A 269 -8.54 5.12 0.30
C VAL A 269 -9.56 5.98 -0.43
N ALA A 270 -10.47 6.60 0.31
CA ALA A 270 -11.34 7.65 -0.21
C ALA A 270 -10.88 9.04 0.30
N PRO A 271 -11.17 10.12 -0.45
CA PRO A 271 -10.88 11.48 -0.04
C PRO A 271 -11.49 11.84 1.32
N PRO A 272 -10.94 12.86 2.01
CA PRO A 272 -11.59 13.44 3.18
C PRO A 272 -13.00 13.97 2.86
N GLY A 273 -13.90 13.92 3.86
CA GLY A 273 -15.26 14.49 3.73
C GLY A 273 -16.26 13.58 3.02
N VAL A 274 -15.87 12.40 2.55
CA VAL A 274 -16.85 11.40 2.09
C VAL A 274 -17.74 11.00 3.25
N ALA A 275 -19.06 10.98 3.04
CA ALA A 275 -20.04 10.67 4.08
C ALA A 275 -19.83 9.27 4.66
N SER A 276 -20.03 9.11 5.97
CA SER A 276 -19.70 7.89 6.71
C SER A 276 -20.44 6.65 6.23
N ASP A 277 -21.70 6.80 5.78
CA ASP A 277 -22.51 5.73 5.20
C ASP A 277 -21.92 5.24 3.87
N ARG A 278 -21.39 6.14 3.04
CA ARG A 278 -20.72 5.81 1.79
C ARG A 278 -19.38 5.11 2.05
N VAL A 279 -18.60 5.57 3.03
CA VAL A 279 -17.37 4.89 3.47
C VAL A 279 -17.69 3.49 3.99
N ALA A 280 -18.72 3.35 4.82
CA ALA A 280 -19.14 2.05 5.32
C ALA A 280 -19.57 1.10 4.19
N ALA A 281 -20.27 1.59 3.16
CA ALA A 281 -20.64 0.81 1.99
C ALA A 281 -19.41 0.35 1.19
N LEU A 282 -18.40 1.22 0.99
CA LEU A 282 -17.14 0.86 0.33
C LEU A 282 -16.33 -0.17 1.14
N ARG A 283 -16.26 -0.02 2.46
CA ARG A 283 -15.60 -1.00 3.35
C ARG A 283 -16.28 -2.36 3.31
N ALA A 284 -17.64 -2.38 3.35
CA ALA A 284 -18.42 -3.61 3.23
C ALA A 284 -18.22 -4.28 1.87
N ALA A 285 -18.26 -3.51 0.77
CA ALA A 285 -18.00 -4.01 -0.58
C ALA A 285 -16.59 -4.58 -0.72
N PHE A 286 -15.58 -3.90 -0.17
CA PHE A 286 -14.20 -4.38 -0.16
C PHE A 286 -14.07 -5.70 0.62
N ALA A 287 -14.65 -5.80 1.80
CA ALA A 287 -14.62 -7.02 2.60
C ALA A 287 -15.34 -8.19 1.90
N ALA A 288 -16.49 -7.93 1.26
CA ALA A 288 -17.23 -8.93 0.50
C ALA A 288 -16.41 -9.41 -0.72
N MET A 289 -15.82 -8.48 -1.49
CA MET A 289 -14.94 -8.80 -2.61
C MET A 289 -13.76 -9.68 -2.16
N ALA A 290 -13.04 -9.28 -1.10
CA ALA A 290 -11.85 -9.98 -0.61
C ALA A 290 -12.15 -11.41 -0.13
N ASN A 291 -13.40 -11.70 0.26
CA ASN A 291 -13.87 -13.03 0.67
C ASN A 291 -14.52 -13.83 -0.48
N ALA A 292 -14.80 -13.22 -1.61
CA ALA A 292 -15.45 -13.88 -2.73
C ALA A 292 -14.53 -14.92 -3.39
N ALA A 293 -15.09 -16.11 -3.69
CA ALA A 293 -14.33 -17.21 -4.28
C ALA A 293 -13.77 -16.84 -5.66
N GLU A 294 -14.54 -16.10 -6.47
CA GLU A 294 -14.14 -15.66 -7.81
C GLU A 294 -12.94 -14.70 -7.75
N PHE A 295 -12.94 -13.74 -6.81
CA PHE A 295 -11.83 -12.82 -6.61
C PHE A 295 -10.56 -13.56 -6.15
N ARG A 296 -10.68 -14.48 -5.19
CA ARG A 296 -9.56 -15.30 -4.69
C ARG A 296 -8.99 -16.20 -5.77
N ALA A 297 -9.84 -16.80 -6.61
CA ALA A 297 -9.39 -17.60 -7.75
C ALA A 297 -8.62 -16.77 -8.79
N ASP A 298 -9.05 -15.52 -9.04
CA ASP A 298 -8.34 -14.63 -9.97
C ASP A 298 -7.01 -14.14 -9.39
N VAL A 299 -6.95 -13.84 -8.08
CA VAL A 299 -5.70 -13.57 -7.35
C VAL A 299 -4.72 -14.74 -7.51
N GLU A 300 -5.16 -15.97 -7.26
CA GLU A 300 -4.33 -17.17 -7.37
C GLU A 300 -3.87 -17.42 -8.82
N LYS A 301 -4.79 -17.31 -9.78
CA LYS A 301 -4.49 -17.45 -11.23
C LYS A 301 -3.42 -16.45 -11.68
N ARG A 302 -3.48 -15.21 -11.18
CA ARG A 302 -2.48 -14.16 -11.47
C ARG A 302 -1.25 -14.29 -10.56
N LYS A 303 -1.20 -15.29 -9.68
CA LYS A 303 -0.15 -15.51 -8.68
C LYS A 303 0.11 -14.25 -7.86
N LEU A 304 -0.93 -13.54 -7.46
CA LEU A 304 -0.85 -12.33 -6.64
C LEU A 304 -0.96 -12.67 -5.15
N GLU A 305 -0.33 -11.86 -4.31
CA GLU A 305 -0.46 -11.96 -2.85
C GLU A 305 -1.84 -11.43 -2.41
N LEU A 306 -2.43 -12.07 -1.42
CA LEU A 306 -3.61 -11.60 -0.73
C LEU A 306 -3.35 -11.58 0.78
N ASN A 307 -3.29 -10.37 1.35
CA ASN A 307 -3.10 -10.15 2.78
C ASN A 307 -4.00 -9.01 3.22
N VAL A 308 -5.26 -9.34 3.42
CA VAL A 308 -6.35 -8.39 3.63
C VAL A 308 -6.30 -7.79 5.04
N LEU A 309 -6.48 -6.46 5.12
CA LEU A 309 -6.68 -5.73 6.37
C LEU A 309 -7.88 -4.79 6.21
N SER A 310 -8.71 -4.68 7.26
CA SER A 310 -9.86 -3.78 7.23
C SER A 310 -9.43 -2.31 7.24
N GLY A 311 -10.34 -1.41 6.82
CA GLY A 311 -10.08 0.02 6.82
C GLY A 311 -9.78 0.57 8.21
N GLU A 312 -10.48 0.07 9.24
CA GLU A 312 -10.28 0.49 10.63
C GLU A 312 -8.92 0.06 11.19
N ALA A 313 -8.51 -1.18 10.94
CA ALA A 313 -7.20 -1.65 11.37
C ALA A 313 -6.06 -0.95 10.63
N LEU A 314 -6.27 -0.65 9.34
CA LEU A 314 -5.34 0.13 8.54
C LEU A 314 -5.19 1.57 9.05
N GLU A 315 -6.30 2.21 9.42
CA GLU A 315 -6.31 3.55 10.02
C GLU A 315 -5.50 3.60 11.32
N GLN A 316 -5.65 2.59 12.19
CA GLN A 316 -4.84 2.47 13.41
C GLN A 316 -3.35 2.28 13.09
N MET A 317 -3.02 1.45 12.12
CA MET A 317 -1.64 1.22 11.69
C MET A 317 -1.00 2.50 11.15
N ILE A 318 -1.70 3.27 10.33
CA ILE A 318 -1.22 4.54 9.78
C ILE A 318 -1.03 5.58 10.89
N ASN A 319 -1.98 5.73 11.80
CA ASN A 319 -1.85 6.64 12.92
C ASN A 319 -0.62 6.31 13.77
N SER A 320 -0.38 5.02 14.04
CA SER A 320 0.80 4.57 14.77
C SER A 320 2.11 4.84 14.00
N SER A 321 2.11 4.70 12.68
CA SER A 321 3.30 4.94 11.84
C SER A 321 3.67 6.43 11.77
N LEU A 322 2.73 7.32 12.01
CA LEU A 322 2.92 8.77 12.05
C LEU A 322 3.30 9.30 13.44
N ASP A 323 3.28 8.45 14.47
CA ASP A 323 3.66 8.81 15.83
C ASP A 323 5.13 8.51 16.10
N ILE A 324 6.01 9.30 15.48
CA ILE A 324 7.45 9.19 15.62
C ILE A 324 8.05 10.44 16.27
N SER A 325 9.13 10.27 17.06
CA SER A 325 9.81 11.42 17.66
C SER A 325 10.47 12.30 16.59
N PRO A 326 10.51 13.64 16.77
CA PRO A 326 11.16 14.53 15.81
C PRO A 326 12.64 14.18 15.54
N SER A 327 13.36 13.67 16.54
CA SER A 327 14.75 13.25 16.39
C SER A 327 14.87 12.03 15.47
N LEU A 328 14.00 11.01 15.64
CA LEU A 328 13.97 9.84 14.78
C LEU A 328 13.55 10.20 13.36
N ALA A 329 12.54 11.08 13.21
CA ALA A 329 12.10 11.58 11.90
C ALA A 329 13.25 12.21 11.13
N LYS A 330 14.05 13.07 11.76
CA LYS A 330 15.18 13.73 11.12
C LYS A 330 16.29 12.77 10.64
N VAL A 331 16.60 11.74 11.44
CA VAL A 331 17.59 10.73 11.04
C VAL A 331 17.04 9.87 9.89
N ALA A 332 15.79 9.48 9.99
CA ALA A 332 15.13 8.70 8.96
C ALA A 332 15.00 9.48 7.64
N GLU A 333 14.64 10.78 7.70
CA GLU A 333 14.57 11.66 6.54
C GLU A 333 15.91 11.73 5.79
N LYS A 334 17.01 11.97 6.52
CA LYS A 334 18.36 12.00 5.94
C LYS A 334 18.70 10.67 5.26
N ALA A 335 18.40 9.55 5.91
CA ALA A 335 18.64 8.22 5.34
C ALA A 335 17.80 7.99 4.07
N TRP A 336 16.54 8.43 4.05
CA TRP A 336 15.62 8.28 2.93
C TRP A 336 15.98 9.15 1.72
N THR A 337 16.31 10.41 1.98
CA THR A 337 16.62 11.39 0.92
C THR A 337 18.05 11.25 0.41
N GLY A 338 18.96 10.64 1.18
CA GLY A 338 20.38 10.56 0.88
C GLY A 338 21.12 11.87 1.15
N GLN A 339 20.51 12.78 1.92
CA GLN A 339 21.18 14.01 2.37
C GLN A 339 22.26 13.70 3.42
N LYS A 340 23.39 14.39 3.33
CA LYS A 340 24.50 14.24 4.27
C LYS A 340 24.26 15.01 5.58
#